data_ed2ab740e2c44d80278a4073efb4eba0
#
_entry.id   ed2ab740e2c44d80278a4073efb4eba0
#
_cell.length_a   1.000
_cell.length_b   1.000
_cell.length_c   1.000
_cell.angle_alpha   90.00
_cell.angle_beta   90.00
_cell.angle_gamma   90.00
#
_symmetry.space_group_name_H-M   'P 1'
#
loop_
_entity.id
_entity.type
_entity.pdbx_description
1 polymer ?
#
loop_
_entity_poly.entity_id
_entity_poly.type
_entity_poly.pdbx_seq_one_letter_code
_entity_poly.pdbx_strand_id
1 'polypeptide(L)'
;MAQTGQLRQFDVIENEAQRIFTLQRKSYLRHPYPSFEERKENLDKVERILIDNVDAIADAINTDFGNRCPEESKMLELFSCVDGIRHTRHKLRKWMKTQRRHVSILFATGSNRVIPQPKGLVGIVSPWNYPLFLTLSPLTS
;
A
#
# COMPACT_ATOMS: atom_id res chain seq x y z
N MET A 1 -5.12 11.25 38.45
CA MET A 1 -6.00 11.81 37.37
C MET A 1 -5.43 11.70 35.95
N ALA A 2 -4.12 11.47 35.74
CA ALA A 2 -3.53 11.36 34.38
C ALA A 2 -3.85 10.05 33.63
N GLN A 3 -4.06 8.94 34.33
CA GLN A 3 -4.33 7.64 33.72
C GLN A 3 -5.69 7.53 33.03
N THR A 4 -6.70 8.24 33.49
CA THR A 4 -8.07 8.15 32.91
C THR A 4 -8.17 8.81 31.53
N GLY A 5 -7.33 9.80 31.24
CA GLY A 5 -7.29 10.47 29.94
C GLY A 5 -6.64 9.62 28.83
N GLN A 6 -5.57 8.91 29.17
CA GLN A 6 -4.88 8.03 28.20
C GLN A 6 -5.74 6.82 27.80
N LEU A 7 -6.40 6.17 28.74
CA LEU A 7 -7.29 5.03 28.45
C LEU A 7 -8.42 5.42 27.50
N ARG A 8 -9.07 6.59 27.70
CA ARG A 8 -10.13 7.08 26.78
C ARG A 8 -9.62 7.35 25.36
N GLN A 9 -8.38 7.80 25.23
CA GLN A 9 -7.79 8.06 23.91
C GLN A 9 -7.51 6.76 23.16
N PHE A 10 -7.04 5.71 23.84
CA PHE A 10 -6.85 4.38 23.24
C PHE A 10 -8.18 3.74 22.85
N ASP A 11 -9.22 3.83 23.67
CA ASP A 11 -10.55 3.30 23.36
C ASP A 11 -11.16 3.97 22.12
N VAL A 12 -10.97 5.27 21.93
CA VAL A 12 -11.45 6.01 20.75
C VAL A 12 -10.69 5.58 19.50
N ILE A 13 -9.38 5.40 19.58
CA ILE A 13 -8.54 4.95 18.46
C ILE A 13 -8.90 3.51 18.07
N GLU A 14 -9.08 2.63 19.03
CA GLU A 14 -9.47 1.24 18.79
C GLU A 14 -10.83 1.16 18.11
N ASN A 15 -11.81 1.93 18.54
CA ASN A 15 -13.14 2.01 17.92
C ASN A 15 -13.06 2.52 16.48
N GLU A 16 -12.26 3.53 16.18
CA GLU A 16 -12.12 4.08 14.84
C GLU A 16 -11.37 3.12 13.91
N ALA A 17 -10.29 2.51 14.37
CA ALA A 17 -9.56 1.49 13.60
C ALA A 17 -10.46 0.28 13.27
N GLN A 18 -11.26 -0.18 14.24
CA GLN A 18 -12.21 -1.27 14.04
C GLN A 18 -13.33 -0.87 13.07
N ARG A 19 -13.80 0.36 13.11
CA ARG A 19 -14.78 0.91 12.18
C ARG A 19 -14.24 0.91 10.75
N ILE A 20 -13.04 1.44 10.55
CA ILE A 20 -12.36 1.50 9.24
C ILE A 20 -12.13 0.08 8.71
N PHE A 21 -11.61 -0.83 9.54
CA PHE A 21 -11.41 -2.23 9.16
C PHE A 21 -12.72 -2.86 8.68
N THR A 22 -13.81 -2.64 9.40
CA THR A 22 -15.13 -3.20 9.04
C THR A 22 -15.63 -2.65 7.70
N LEU A 23 -15.46 -1.34 7.45
CA LEU A 23 -15.83 -0.70 6.19
C LEU A 23 -15.01 -1.24 5.02
N GLN A 24 -13.69 -1.32 5.18
CA GLN A 24 -12.79 -1.86 4.15
C GLN A 24 -13.11 -3.33 3.85
N ARG A 25 -13.36 -4.14 4.90
CA ARG A 25 -13.75 -5.55 4.72
C ARG A 25 -15.06 -5.68 3.93
N LYS A 26 -16.07 -4.89 4.25
CA LYS A 26 -17.33 -4.86 3.49
C LYS A 26 -17.10 -4.46 2.03
N SER A 27 -16.27 -3.46 1.78
CA SER A 27 -15.92 -3.02 0.43
C SER A 27 -15.22 -4.13 -0.35
N TYR A 28 -14.20 -4.76 0.25
CA TYR A 28 -13.50 -5.90 -0.37
C TYR A 28 -14.45 -7.06 -0.71
N LEU A 29 -15.34 -7.45 0.21
CA LEU A 29 -16.26 -8.57 -0.04
C LEU A 29 -17.28 -8.29 -1.14
N ARG A 30 -17.60 -7.01 -1.42
CA ARG A 30 -18.46 -6.62 -2.53
C ARG A 30 -17.75 -6.66 -3.88
N HIS A 31 -16.46 -6.39 -3.90
CA HIS A 31 -15.64 -6.33 -5.11
C HIS A 31 -14.23 -6.90 -4.86
N PRO A 32 -14.11 -8.24 -4.68
CA PRO A 32 -12.86 -8.87 -4.25
C PRO A 32 -11.79 -8.96 -5.35
N TYR A 33 -12.16 -8.74 -6.62
CA TYR A 33 -11.26 -8.87 -7.77
C TYR A 33 -11.26 -7.59 -8.62
N PRO A 34 -10.60 -6.51 -8.16
CA PRO A 34 -10.49 -5.29 -8.95
C PRO A 34 -9.77 -5.56 -10.28
N SER A 35 -10.25 -4.93 -11.34
CA SER A 35 -9.69 -5.05 -12.68
C SER A 35 -8.27 -4.48 -12.78
N PHE A 36 -7.59 -4.76 -13.89
CA PHE A 36 -6.31 -4.14 -14.19
C PHE A 36 -6.44 -2.61 -14.29
N GLU A 37 -7.50 -2.16 -14.94
CA GLU A 37 -7.78 -0.73 -15.16
C GLU A 37 -8.00 0.00 -13.83
N GLU A 38 -8.80 -0.56 -12.92
CA GLU A 38 -9.03 0.00 -11.59
C GLU A 38 -7.73 0.07 -10.76
N ARG A 39 -6.93 -0.99 -10.78
CA ARG A 39 -5.64 -1.01 -10.07
C ARG A 39 -4.68 0.04 -10.63
N LYS A 40 -4.61 0.14 -11.96
CA LYS A 40 -3.80 1.14 -12.65
C LYS A 40 -4.26 2.56 -12.28
N GLU A 41 -5.56 2.82 -12.33
CA GLU A 41 -6.12 4.12 -11.95
C GLU A 41 -5.80 4.50 -10.50
N ASN A 42 -5.88 3.53 -9.58
CA ASN A 42 -5.52 3.76 -8.18
C ASN A 42 -4.02 4.10 -8.02
N LEU A 43 -3.13 3.42 -8.72
CA LEU A 43 -1.71 3.76 -8.75
C LEU A 43 -1.47 5.17 -9.32
N ASP A 44 -2.17 5.53 -10.41
CA ASP A 44 -2.10 6.86 -11.03
C ASP A 44 -2.61 7.97 -10.07
N LYS A 45 -3.63 7.68 -9.25
CA LYS A 45 -4.11 8.59 -8.21
C LYS A 45 -3.07 8.81 -7.11
N VAL A 46 -2.46 7.73 -6.61
CA VAL A 46 -1.41 7.85 -5.58
C VAL A 46 -0.21 8.61 -6.12
N GLU A 47 0.25 8.31 -7.34
CA GLU A 47 1.35 9.05 -7.98
C GLU A 47 1.05 10.55 -8.06
N ARG A 48 -0.14 10.94 -8.50
CA ARG A 48 -0.55 12.36 -8.57
C ARG A 48 -0.56 13.03 -7.20
N ILE A 49 -1.13 12.38 -6.18
CA ILE A 49 -1.13 12.93 -4.81
C ILE A 49 0.30 13.21 -4.33
N LEU A 50 1.25 12.31 -4.60
CA LEU A 50 2.64 12.53 -4.22
C LEU A 50 3.29 13.69 -4.97
N ILE A 51 3.08 13.76 -6.29
CA ILE A 51 3.67 14.80 -7.14
C ILE A 51 3.09 16.19 -6.81
N ASP A 52 1.77 16.25 -6.61
CA ASP A 52 1.08 17.52 -6.35
C ASP A 52 1.37 18.07 -4.94
N ASN A 53 1.89 17.25 -4.02
CA ASN A 53 2.13 17.65 -2.63
C ASN A 53 3.60 17.46 -2.18
N VAL A 54 4.56 17.44 -3.10
CA VAL A 54 5.98 17.17 -2.81
C VAL A 54 6.51 18.04 -1.68
N ASP A 55 6.32 19.35 -1.76
CA ASP A 55 6.86 20.30 -0.78
C ASP A 55 6.14 20.17 0.56
N ALA A 56 4.82 20.09 0.57
CA ALA A 56 4.03 19.93 1.79
C ALA A 56 4.37 18.65 2.55
N ILE A 57 4.61 17.54 1.84
CA ILE A 57 5.02 16.27 2.45
C ILE A 57 6.45 16.38 3.02
N ALA A 58 7.38 16.97 2.28
CA ALA A 58 8.75 17.15 2.75
C ALA A 58 8.81 18.06 3.99
N ASP A 59 8.00 19.12 4.03
CA ASP A 59 7.90 20.02 5.18
C ASP A 59 7.29 19.34 6.41
N ALA A 60 6.27 18.51 6.21
CA ALA A 60 5.67 17.72 7.30
C ALA A 60 6.70 16.75 7.90
N ILE A 61 7.43 16.02 7.07
CA ILE A 61 8.50 15.10 7.52
C ILE A 61 9.60 15.88 8.25
N ASN A 62 10.04 17.03 7.72
CA ASN A 62 11.02 17.88 8.39
C ASN A 62 10.54 18.32 9.78
N THR A 63 9.29 18.72 9.89
CA THR A 63 8.68 19.16 11.17
C THR A 63 8.67 18.02 12.19
N ASP A 64 8.25 16.83 11.79
CA ASP A 64 8.18 15.65 12.68
C ASP A 64 9.55 15.20 13.17
N PHE A 65 10.57 15.30 12.33
CA PHE A 65 11.95 14.95 12.68
C PHE A 65 12.70 16.08 13.40
N GLY A 66 12.13 17.27 13.42
CA GLY A 66 12.71 18.43 14.08
C GLY A 66 13.88 19.09 13.36
N ASN A 67 14.29 18.64 12.18
CA ASN A 67 15.23 19.29 11.24
C ASN A 67 15.80 18.34 10.19
N ARG A 68 15.00 17.49 9.60
CA ARG A 68 15.45 16.64 8.49
C ARG A 68 15.54 17.46 7.20
N CYS A 69 16.63 17.27 6.44
CA CYS A 69 16.83 17.96 5.17
C CYS A 69 15.67 17.66 4.18
N PRO A 70 14.98 18.69 3.66
CA PRO A 70 13.86 18.48 2.72
C PRO A 70 14.29 17.75 1.45
N GLU A 71 15.52 18.00 0.95
CA GLU A 71 16.06 17.35 -0.24
C GLU A 71 16.26 15.85 -0.02
N GLU A 72 16.67 15.46 1.18
CA GLU A 72 16.77 14.06 1.56
C GLU A 72 15.38 13.37 1.54
N SER A 73 14.37 14.01 2.12
CA SER A 73 12.99 13.49 2.12
C SER A 73 12.43 13.39 0.70
N LYS A 74 12.66 14.40 -0.15
CA LYS A 74 12.26 14.40 -1.55
C LYS A 74 12.92 13.25 -2.32
N MET A 75 14.21 13.02 -2.12
CA MET A 75 14.97 12.02 -2.88
C MET A 75 14.72 10.60 -2.38
N LEU A 76 14.82 10.37 -1.08
CA LEU A 76 14.80 9.02 -0.51
C LEU A 76 13.38 8.50 -0.25
N GLU A 77 12.43 9.37 0.00
CA GLU A 77 11.05 8.96 0.24
C GLU A 77 10.14 9.21 -0.97
N LEU A 78 9.98 10.45 -1.39
CA LEU A 78 9.03 10.80 -2.46
C LEU A 78 9.43 10.24 -3.82
N PHE A 79 10.66 10.50 -4.27
CA PHE A 79 11.13 9.99 -5.57
C PHE A 79 11.12 8.45 -5.60
N SER A 80 11.57 7.80 -4.52
CA SER A 80 11.57 6.33 -4.42
C SER A 80 10.15 5.75 -4.47
N CYS A 81 9.16 6.41 -3.85
CA CYS A 81 7.74 6.03 -3.96
C CYS A 81 7.23 6.13 -5.38
N VAL A 82 7.48 7.28 -6.04
CA VAL A 82 7.02 7.53 -7.42
C VAL A 82 7.64 6.51 -8.40
N ASP A 83 8.93 6.25 -8.27
CA ASP A 83 9.62 5.24 -9.10
C ASP A 83 9.06 3.84 -8.88
N GLY A 84 8.84 3.44 -7.62
CA GLY A 84 8.20 2.17 -7.27
C GLY A 84 6.79 2.02 -7.84
N ILE A 85 5.96 3.07 -7.77
CA ILE A 85 4.61 3.11 -8.36
C ILE A 85 4.68 2.92 -9.88
N ARG A 86 5.58 3.62 -10.56
CA ARG A 86 5.78 3.51 -12.01
C ARG A 86 6.23 2.11 -12.42
N HIS A 87 7.14 1.52 -11.66
CA HIS A 87 7.57 0.14 -11.85
C HIS A 87 6.41 -0.83 -11.70
N THR A 88 5.66 -0.74 -10.60
CA THR A 88 4.49 -1.60 -10.34
C THR A 88 3.47 -1.47 -11.46
N ARG A 89 3.11 -0.25 -11.86
CA ARG A 89 2.19 0.01 -12.98
C ARG A 89 2.64 -0.65 -14.29
N HIS A 90 3.94 -0.57 -14.60
CA HIS A 90 4.50 -1.21 -15.79
C HIS A 90 4.44 -2.75 -15.73
N LYS A 91 4.65 -3.35 -14.54
CA LYS A 91 4.66 -4.81 -14.36
C LYS A 91 3.30 -5.42 -14.04
N LEU A 92 2.34 -4.63 -13.57
CA LEU A 92 1.06 -5.07 -13.04
C LEU A 92 0.33 -6.07 -13.97
N ARG A 93 0.22 -5.76 -15.26
CA ARG A 93 -0.43 -6.64 -16.24
C ARG A 93 0.24 -8.02 -16.33
N LYS A 94 1.57 -8.06 -16.21
CA LYS A 94 2.32 -9.32 -16.20
C LYS A 94 2.07 -10.10 -14.91
N TRP A 95 2.06 -9.42 -13.77
CA TRP A 95 1.86 -10.05 -12.46
C TRP A 95 0.44 -10.60 -12.27
N MET A 96 -0.55 -9.97 -12.86
CA MET A 96 -1.95 -10.43 -12.81
C MET A 96 -2.24 -11.64 -13.72
N LYS A 97 -1.32 -12.00 -14.62
CA LYS A 97 -1.53 -13.13 -15.53
C LYS A 97 -1.46 -14.47 -14.81
N THR A 98 -2.43 -15.32 -15.13
CA THR A 98 -2.35 -16.75 -14.80
C THR A 98 -1.12 -17.37 -15.44
N GLN A 99 -0.36 -18.14 -14.68
CA GLN A 99 0.86 -18.81 -15.12
C GLN A 99 0.62 -20.32 -15.19
N ARG A 100 0.94 -20.95 -16.32
CA ARG A 100 0.99 -22.40 -16.42
C ARG A 100 2.24 -22.91 -15.69
N ARG A 101 2.12 -24.06 -15.02
CA ARG A 101 3.21 -24.75 -14.36
C ARG A 101 3.36 -26.15 -14.92
N HIS A 102 4.57 -26.71 -14.75
CA HIS A 102 4.88 -28.07 -15.19
C HIS A 102 3.95 -29.09 -14.55
N VAL A 103 3.60 -30.10 -15.33
CA VAL A 103 2.86 -31.29 -14.88
C VAL A 103 3.76 -32.50 -15.14
N SER A 104 3.90 -33.38 -14.16
CA SER A 104 4.64 -34.63 -14.32
C SER A 104 4.03 -35.47 -15.46
N ILE A 105 4.85 -36.24 -16.14
CA ILE A 105 4.43 -37.14 -17.22
C ILE A 105 3.33 -38.11 -16.79
N LEU A 106 3.33 -38.51 -15.52
CA LEU A 106 2.29 -39.37 -14.95
C LEU A 106 0.89 -38.73 -14.93
N PHE A 107 0.83 -37.39 -15.04
CA PHE A 107 -0.40 -36.60 -15.07
C PHE A 107 -0.50 -35.73 -16.32
N ALA A 108 0.05 -36.21 -17.44
CA ALA A 108 0.16 -35.44 -18.70
C ALA A 108 -1.19 -34.97 -19.25
N THR A 109 -2.32 -35.58 -18.87
CA THR A 109 -3.68 -35.15 -19.21
C THR A 109 -4.19 -33.99 -18.34
N GLY A 110 -3.50 -33.68 -17.24
CA GLY A 110 -3.83 -32.58 -16.33
C GLY A 110 -3.20 -31.25 -16.72
N SER A 111 -3.59 -30.18 -16.06
CA SER A 111 -2.98 -28.86 -16.21
C SER A 111 -2.82 -28.17 -14.86
N ASN A 112 -1.63 -27.65 -14.57
CA ASN A 112 -1.34 -26.85 -13.39
C ASN A 112 -1.29 -25.37 -13.72
N ARG A 113 -1.91 -24.54 -12.90
CA ARG A 113 -1.91 -23.08 -13.02
C ARG A 113 -1.70 -22.41 -11.68
N VAL A 114 -0.97 -21.31 -11.70
CA VAL A 114 -0.92 -20.35 -10.59
C VAL A 114 -1.76 -19.15 -10.98
N ILE A 115 -2.76 -18.85 -10.18
CA ILE A 115 -3.70 -17.74 -10.39
C ILE A 115 -3.43 -16.72 -9.29
N PRO A 116 -2.89 -15.52 -9.60
CA PRO A 116 -2.75 -14.45 -8.63
C PRO A 116 -4.14 -14.00 -8.13
N GLN A 117 -4.25 -13.84 -6.81
CA GLN A 117 -5.49 -13.39 -6.18
C GLN A 117 -5.20 -12.27 -5.18
N PRO A 118 -6.11 -11.30 -5.00
CA PRO A 118 -5.99 -10.30 -3.96
C PRO A 118 -5.97 -10.96 -2.57
N LYS A 119 -5.10 -10.47 -1.68
CA LYS A 119 -5.04 -10.93 -0.29
C LYS A 119 -6.19 -10.41 0.56
N GLY A 120 -6.88 -9.39 0.11
CA GLY A 120 -7.90 -8.69 0.88
C GLY A 120 -7.32 -7.49 1.61
N LEU A 121 -7.68 -7.34 2.88
CA LEU A 121 -7.15 -6.26 3.71
C LEU A 121 -5.74 -6.59 4.17
N VAL A 122 -4.88 -5.58 4.11
CA VAL A 122 -3.50 -5.67 4.58
C VAL A 122 -3.27 -4.54 5.57
N GLY A 123 -2.73 -4.87 6.73
CA GLY A 123 -2.23 -3.89 7.69
C GLY A 123 -0.77 -3.55 7.39
N ILE A 124 -0.46 -2.26 7.30
CA ILE A 124 0.91 -1.77 7.12
C ILE A 124 1.30 -0.99 8.36
N VAL A 125 2.38 -1.43 9.02
CA VAL A 125 3.00 -0.73 10.15
C VAL A 125 4.38 -0.32 9.70
N SER A 126 4.57 0.98 9.46
CA SER A 126 5.88 1.49 9.03
C SER A 126 6.75 1.87 10.23
N PRO A 127 8.07 1.65 10.12
CA PRO A 127 9.01 2.22 11.06
C PRO A 127 9.11 3.75 10.88
N TRP A 128 9.66 4.41 11.89
CA TRP A 128 9.70 5.87 11.96
C TRP A 128 10.77 6.52 11.06
N ASN A 129 11.79 5.78 10.61
CA ASN A 129 12.97 6.37 9.94
C ASN A 129 12.71 6.83 8.48
N TYR A 130 11.82 6.15 7.74
CA TYR A 130 11.35 6.53 6.40
C TYR A 130 9.85 6.27 6.30
N PRO A 131 9.03 7.06 7.02
CA PRO A 131 7.63 6.73 7.24
C PRO A 131 6.79 6.71 5.96
N LEU A 132 7.02 7.62 5.03
CA LEU A 132 6.31 7.68 3.77
C LEU A 132 6.67 6.49 2.87
N PHE A 133 7.96 6.29 2.60
CA PHE A 133 8.43 5.23 1.68
C PHE A 133 8.06 3.84 2.19
N LEU A 134 8.28 3.58 3.49
CA LEU A 134 8.01 2.26 4.07
C LEU A 134 6.50 1.97 4.27
N THR A 135 5.65 2.99 4.18
CA THR A 135 4.19 2.83 4.11
C THR A 135 3.73 2.60 2.67
N LEU A 136 4.17 3.44 1.73
CA LEU A 136 3.66 3.44 0.36
C LEU A 136 4.25 2.31 -0.50
N SER A 137 5.49 1.91 -0.26
CA SER A 137 6.10 0.80 -1.01
C SER A 137 5.28 -0.50 -0.90
N PRO A 138 4.93 -1.02 0.28
CA PRO A 138 4.07 -2.20 0.37
C PRO A 138 2.61 -1.93 -0.01
N LEU A 139 2.12 -0.69 0.09
CA LEU A 139 0.75 -0.33 -0.32
C LEU A 139 0.59 -0.41 -1.84
N THR A 140 1.62 -0.11 -2.59
CA THR A 140 1.58 0.02 -4.06
C THR A 140 2.23 -1.14 -4.81
N SER A 141 2.64 -2.20 -4.09
CA SER A 141 3.32 -3.40 -4.65
C SER A 141 2.38 -4.52 -5.07
#